data_9d4b802b85f8232e827713643f2a6e8c
#
_entry.id   9d4b802b85f8232e827713643f2a6e8c
#
_cell.length_a   1.000
_cell.length_b   1.000
_cell.length_c   1.000
_cell.angle_alpha   90.00
_cell.angle_beta   90.00
_cell.angle_gamma   90.00
#
_symmetry.space_group_name_H-M   'P 1'
#
loop_
_entity.id
_entity.type
_entity.pdbx_description
1 polymer ?
#
loop_
_entity_poly.entity_id
_entity_poly.type
_entity_poly.pdbx_seq_one_letter_code
_entity_poly.pdbx_strand_id
1 'polypeptide(L)'
;RGRFDGVSYTCICFYYLYSIAVVYLAKHKGSQIHFFPVYTYVIPCVMGTIVQGMHYGIATGWFSVAIAILLVEMQLQKEESFVDELSGLYNRKYLEFFYKQMRVKMFAQVYGIMMGLNLFKQINDTYGHTVGDDAIRTVSALLSHWVETPDTVIRFAGDEFIIMCVNRTQNEVTALMDRIRKNLSDYNRSGKKPYNLSFSMGYTKYSEEYKKLDE
;
A
#
# COMPACT_ATOMS: atom_id res chain seq x y z
N ARG A 1 27.98 35.80 22.07
CA ARG A 1 27.59 34.38 21.86
C ARG A 1 26.53 34.09 22.90
N GLY A 2 25.26 34.04 22.47
CA GLY A 2 24.13 34.01 23.35
C GLY A 2 23.95 32.63 24.02
N ARG A 3 23.64 32.67 25.30
CA ARG A 3 23.32 31.48 26.16
C ARG A 3 22.15 30.67 25.62
N PHE A 4 21.38 31.22 24.65
CA PHE A 4 20.22 30.60 24.03
C PHE A 4 20.54 29.70 22.84
N ASP A 5 21.72 29.85 22.22
CA ASP A 5 22.06 29.03 21.02
C ASP A 5 22.28 27.56 21.40
N GLY A 6 22.89 27.27 22.55
CA GLY A 6 23.11 25.91 23.04
C GLY A 6 21.82 25.18 23.39
N VAL A 7 20.82 25.87 23.95
CA VAL A 7 19.51 25.28 24.29
C VAL A 7 18.73 24.94 23.03
N SER A 8 18.76 25.79 22.00
CA SER A 8 18.09 25.55 20.74
C SER A 8 18.65 24.31 20.03
N TYR A 9 19.98 24.16 19.97
CA TYR A 9 20.61 22.99 19.34
C TYR A 9 20.34 21.69 20.12
N THR A 10 20.33 21.73 21.46
CA THR A 10 19.99 20.54 22.26
C THR A 10 18.52 20.11 22.05
N CYS A 11 17.57 21.05 22.02
CA CYS A 11 16.17 20.76 21.72
C CYS A 11 16.00 20.13 20.32
N ILE A 12 16.69 20.63 19.31
CA ILE A 12 16.67 20.10 17.94
C ILE A 12 17.21 18.67 17.91
N CYS A 13 18.34 18.39 18.57
CA CYS A 13 18.89 17.04 18.68
C CYS A 13 17.94 16.05 19.36
N PHE A 14 17.31 16.48 20.48
CA PHE A 14 16.31 15.66 21.17
C PHE A 14 15.11 15.35 20.28
N TYR A 15 14.62 16.32 19.53
CA TYR A 15 13.52 16.12 18.59
C TYR A 15 13.86 15.11 17.48
N TYR A 16 15.08 15.16 16.94
CA TYR A 16 15.53 14.17 15.94
C TYR A 16 15.64 12.77 16.51
N LEU A 17 16.25 12.63 17.68
CA LEU A 17 16.35 11.34 18.36
C LEU A 17 14.98 10.75 18.68
N TYR A 18 14.05 11.59 19.14
CA TYR A 18 12.67 11.20 19.39
C TYR A 18 11.96 10.73 18.11
N SER A 19 12.09 11.48 17.00
CA SER A 19 11.49 11.13 15.72
C SER A 19 12.02 9.80 15.19
N ILE A 20 13.34 9.57 15.28
CA ILE A 20 13.96 8.29 14.89
C ILE A 20 13.46 7.15 15.78
N ALA A 21 13.35 7.37 17.10
CA ALA A 21 12.87 6.36 18.04
C ALA A 21 11.40 5.99 17.77
N VAL A 22 10.53 6.97 17.50
CA VAL A 22 9.11 6.74 17.16
C VAL A 22 8.98 5.89 15.90
N VAL A 23 9.74 6.21 14.85
CA VAL A 23 9.70 5.42 13.60
C VAL A 23 10.25 4.01 13.80
N TYR A 24 11.33 3.85 14.57
CA TYR A 24 11.89 2.56 14.92
C TYR A 24 10.89 1.69 15.69
N LEU A 25 10.21 2.28 16.70
CA LEU A 25 9.19 1.59 17.49
C LEU A 25 7.94 1.24 16.67
N ALA A 26 7.50 2.14 15.78
CA ALA A 26 6.39 1.89 14.87
C ALA A 26 6.68 0.72 13.93
N LYS A 27 7.90 0.64 13.39
CA LYS A 27 8.36 -0.46 12.55
C LYS A 27 8.42 -1.79 13.33
N HIS A 28 8.82 -1.75 14.60
CA HIS A 28 8.92 -2.95 15.43
C HIS A 28 7.56 -3.48 15.88
N LYS A 29 6.54 -2.63 15.96
CA LYS A 29 5.15 -3.02 16.30
C LYS A 29 4.34 -3.57 15.12
N GLY A 30 4.97 -3.82 13.97
CA GLY A 30 4.31 -4.41 12.82
C GLY A 30 3.29 -3.49 12.13
N SER A 31 3.31 -2.19 12.44
CA SER A 31 2.52 -1.24 11.67
C SER A 31 3.07 -1.19 10.25
N GLN A 32 2.20 -1.40 9.28
CA GLN A 32 2.52 -1.42 7.85
C GLN A 32 2.86 -0.03 7.31
N ILE A 33 3.73 0.72 8.00
CA ILE A 33 4.31 1.95 7.45
C ILE A 33 5.39 1.51 6.44
N HIS A 34 4.94 1.06 5.27
CA HIS A 34 5.82 0.49 4.24
C HIS A 34 6.71 1.52 3.56
N PHE A 35 6.45 2.83 3.73
CA PHE A 35 7.03 3.85 2.85
C PHE A 35 7.46 5.16 3.51
N PHE A 36 7.68 5.23 4.82
CA PHE A 36 8.24 6.44 5.40
C PHE A 36 9.78 6.36 5.41
N PRO A 37 10.48 6.83 4.38
CA PRO A 37 11.92 6.90 4.42
C PRO A 37 12.33 8.03 5.38
N VAL A 38 12.63 7.67 6.63
CA VAL A 38 13.06 8.62 7.68
C VAL A 38 14.15 9.56 7.21
N TYR A 39 15.00 9.08 6.30
CA TYR A 39 16.09 9.89 5.70
C TYR A 39 15.56 11.08 4.89
N THR A 40 14.37 11.00 4.29
CA THR A 40 13.78 12.12 3.51
C THR A 40 13.49 13.33 4.39
N TYR A 41 13.16 13.09 5.67
CA TYR A 41 12.94 14.13 6.65
C TYR A 41 14.23 14.56 7.36
N VAL A 42 15.06 13.59 7.77
CA VAL A 42 16.25 13.84 8.58
C VAL A 42 17.35 14.55 7.79
N ILE A 43 17.60 14.15 6.54
CA ILE A 43 18.69 14.70 5.73
C ILE A 43 18.58 16.22 5.52
N PRO A 44 17.44 16.79 5.05
CA PRO A 44 17.34 18.26 4.88
C PRO A 44 17.54 19.01 6.19
N CYS A 45 17.02 18.50 7.28
CA CYS A 45 17.13 19.13 8.59
C CYS A 45 18.57 19.13 9.12
N VAL A 46 19.29 18.02 8.99
CA VAL A 46 20.69 17.92 9.38
C VAL A 46 21.56 18.84 8.52
N MET A 47 21.35 18.85 7.20
CA MET A 47 22.09 19.75 6.28
C MET A 47 21.85 21.21 6.61
N GLY A 48 20.59 21.62 6.85
CA GLY A 48 20.26 22.99 7.25
C GLY A 48 20.91 23.41 8.56
N THR A 49 21.00 22.50 9.53
CA THR A 49 21.65 22.76 10.83
C THR A 49 23.17 22.92 10.67
N ILE A 50 23.81 22.10 9.84
CA ILE A 50 25.25 22.19 9.55
C ILE A 50 25.58 23.55 8.87
N VAL A 51 24.80 23.92 7.83
CA VAL A 51 25.01 25.19 7.12
C VAL A 51 24.83 26.39 8.04
N GLN A 52 23.80 26.36 8.91
CA GLN A 52 23.57 27.41 9.92
C GLN A 52 24.72 27.50 10.93
N GLY A 53 25.30 26.35 11.31
CA GLY A 53 26.46 26.33 12.20
C GLY A 53 27.76 26.88 11.56
N MET A 54 27.92 26.72 10.25
CA MET A 54 29.07 27.21 9.51
C MET A 54 28.97 28.71 9.15
N HIS A 55 27.78 29.22 8.91
CA HIS A 55 27.50 30.59 8.50
C HIS A 55 26.62 31.30 9.52
N TYR A 56 27.25 32.04 10.43
CA TYR A 56 26.54 32.80 11.46
C TYR A 56 25.65 33.90 10.82
N GLY A 57 24.37 33.95 11.21
CA GLY A 57 23.44 34.97 10.72
C GLY A 57 22.46 34.48 9.62
N ILE A 58 22.62 33.25 9.09
CA ILE A 58 21.73 32.70 8.10
C ILE A 58 20.76 31.71 8.80
N ALA A 59 19.46 32.01 8.79
CA ALA A 59 18.42 31.18 9.42
C ALA A 59 17.97 30.02 8.48
N THR A 60 18.91 29.16 8.08
CA THR A 60 18.62 28.04 7.15
C THR A 60 17.83 26.89 7.81
N GLY A 61 17.81 26.81 9.15
CA GLY A 61 17.11 25.78 9.88
C GLY A 61 15.60 25.72 9.57
N TRP A 62 14.94 26.88 9.52
CA TRP A 62 13.50 26.94 9.21
C TRP A 62 13.18 26.54 7.76
N PHE A 63 14.04 26.91 6.81
CA PHE A 63 13.88 26.50 5.42
C PHE A 63 14.02 24.98 5.26
N SER A 64 14.97 24.37 5.96
CA SER A 64 15.16 22.92 5.90
C SER A 64 14.02 22.15 6.52
N VAL A 65 13.42 22.67 7.61
CA VAL A 65 12.20 22.10 8.19
C VAL A 65 11.00 22.22 7.22
N ALA A 66 10.83 23.38 6.59
CA ALA A 66 9.76 23.57 5.59
C ALA A 66 9.91 22.60 4.41
N ILE A 67 11.13 22.42 3.90
CA ILE A 67 11.42 21.44 2.83
C ILE A 67 11.10 20.01 3.32
N ALA A 68 11.49 19.67 4.55
CA ALA A 68 11.23 18.35 5.11
C ALA A 68 9.71 18.08 5.22
N ILE A 69 8.92 19.06 5.67
CA ILE A 69 7.45 18.95 5.75
C ILE A 69 6.85 18.77 4.36
N LEU A 70 7.28 19.56 3.37
CA LEU A 70 6.80 19.42 1.98
C LEU A 70 7.11 18.03 1.40
N LEU A 71 8.31 17.51 1.66
CA LEU A 71 8.70 16.17 1.20
C LEU A 71 7.85 15.08 1.86
N VAL A 72 7.54 15.23 3.15
CA VAL A 72 6.64 14.32 3.88
C VAL A 72 5.23 14.39 3.30
N GLU A 73 4.69 15.59 3.06
CA GLU A 73 3.37 15.78 2.50
C GLU A 73 3.26 15.18 1.09
N MET A 74 4.24 15.43 0.22
CA MET A 74 4.32 14.81 -1.10
C MET A 74 4.37 13.27 -1.02
N GLN A 75 5.04 12.72 -0.03
CA GLN A 75 5.10 11.28 0.19
C GLN A 75 3.75 10.72 0.64
N LEU A 76 3.07 11.38 1.59
CA LEU A 76 1.74 10.98 2.06
C LEU A 76 0.71 11.02 0.93
N GLN A 77 0.69 12.10 0.12
CA GLN A 77 -0.18 12.19 -1.05
C GLN A 77 0.09 11.07 -2.07
N LYS A 78 1.34 10.65 -2.21
CA LYS A 78 1.71 9.55 -3.10
C LYS A 78 1.20 8.20 -2.56
N GLU A 79 1.21 7.99 -1.25
CA GLU A 79 0.68 6.77 -0.62
C GLU A 79 -0.84 6.71 -0.68
N GLU A 80 -1.56 7.81 -0.44
CA GLU A 80 -3.01 7.91 -0.64
C GLU A 80 -3.41 7.59 -2.09
N SER A 81 -2.54 7.92 -3.06
CA SER A 81 -2.74 7.61 -4.48
C SER A 81 -2.70 6.10 -4.81
N PHE A 82 -2.33 5.21 -3.88
CA PHE A 82 -2.26 3.76 -4.09
C PHE A 82 -3.50 3.00 -3.61
N VAL A 83 -4.43 3.66 -2.96
CA VAL A 83 -5.68 3.06 -2.46
C VAL A 83 -6.84 3.41 -3.40
N ASP A 84 -7.74 2.45 -3.62
CA ASP A 84 -9.00 2.67 -4.32
C ASP A 84 -10.06 3.15 -3.30
N GLU A 85 -10.63 4.32 -3.54
CA GLU A 85 -11.55 4.99 -2.60
C GLU A 85 -12.84 4.19 -2.33
N LEU A 86 -13.33 3.44 -3.31
CA LEU A 86 -14.56 2.67 -3.15
C LEU A 86 -14.35 1.40 -2.34
N SER A 87 -13.28 0.67 -2.64
CA SER A 87 -13.01 -0.66 -2.09
C SER A 87 -12.12 -0.65 -0.85
N GLY A 88 -11.33 0.40 -0.64
CA GLY A 88 -10.29 0.47 0.39
C GLY A 88 -9.09 -0.46 0.12
N LEU A 89 -9.08 -1.20 -0.98
CA LEU A 89 -7.96 -2.03 -1.43
C LEU A 89 -6.90 -1.20 -2.13
N TYR A 90 -5.73 -1.79 -2.36
CA TYR A 90 -4.78 -1.18 -3.28
C TYR A 90 -5.35 -1.09 -4.70
N ASN A 91 -4.93 -0.06 -5.44
CA ASN A 91 -5.36 0.17 -6.81
C ASN A 91 -4.29 -0.31 -7.84
N ARG A 92 -4.60 -0.17 -9.13
CA ARG A 92 -3.69 -0.52 -10.24
C ARG A 92 -2.33 0.18 -10.15
N LYS A 93 -2.26 1.44 -9.66
CA LYS A 93 -0.98 2.15 -9.52
C LYS A 93 -0.05 1.47 -8.50
N TYR A 94 -0.64 0.90 -7.44
CA TYR A 94 0.13 0.08 -6.49
C TYR A 94 0.71 -1.17 -7.15
N LEU A 95 -0.04 -1.84 -8.02
CA LEU A 95 0.44 -2.99 -8.76
C LEU A 95 1.68 -2.65 -9.59
N GLU A 96 1.64 -1.55 -10.36
CA GLU A 96 2.78 -1.06 -11.15
C GLU A 96 3.99 -0.71 -10.27
N PHE A 97 3.75 -0.09 -9.11
CA PHE A 97 4.77 0.19 -8.12
C PHE A 97 5.37 -1.10 -7.55
N PHE A 98 4.53 -2.08 -7.20
CA PHE A 98 4.95 -3.38 -6.68
C PHE A 98 5.84 -4.13 -7.68
N TYR A 99 5.48 -4.14 -8.96
CA TYR A 99 6.32 -4.71 -10.02
C TYR A 99 7.69 -4.04 -10.13
N LYS A 100 7.75 -2.71 -10.03
CA LYS A 100 9.03 -1.97 -10.03
C LYS A 100 9.91 -2.36 -8.83
N GLN A 101 9.31 -2.55 -7.65
CA GLN A 101 10.02 -2.97 -6.45
C GLN A 101 10.49 -4.43 -6.52
N MET A 102 9.72 -5.32 -7.13
CA MET A 102 10.10 -6.72 -7.32
C MET A 102 11.34 -6.87 -8.19
N ARG A 103 11.53 -5.98 -9.18
CA ARG A 103 12.76 -5.93 -10.01
C ARG A 103 14.03 -5.68 -9.18
N VAL A 104 13.90 -5.07 -8.01
CA VAL A 104 15.03 -4.73 -7.09
C VAL A 104 15.19 -5.80 -6.00
N LYS A 105 14.10 -6.39 -5.54
CA LYS A 105 14.08 -7.43 -4.52
C LYS A 105 13.93 -8.78 -5.20
N MET A 106 14.91 -9.66 -5.12
CA MET A 106 14.85 -11.03 -5.64
C MET A 106 13.85 -11.86 -4.82
N PHE A 107 12.54 -11.75 -5.13
CA PHE A 107 11.56 -12.69 -4.61
C PHE A 107 11.68 -14.01 -5.38
N ALA A 108 11.78 -15.12 -4.67
CA ALA A 108 11.99 -16.42 -5.28
C ALA A 108 10.82 -16.89 -6.16
N GLN A 109 9.59 -16.58 -5.75
CA GLN A 109 8.37 -16.92 -6.50
C GLN A 109 7.26 -15.90 -6.24
N VAL A 110 6.65 -15.40 -7.30
CA VAL A 110 5.47 -14.53 -7.24
C VAL A 110 4.44 -15.04 -8.23
N TYR A 111 3.19 -15.13 -7.80
CA TYR A 111 2.03 -15.44 -8.63
C TYR A 111 1.03 -14.29 -8.57
N GLY A 112 0.36 -14.04 -9.68
CA GLY A 112 -0.81 -13.18 -9.76
C GLY A 112 -2.06 -14.02 -9.97
N ILE A 113 -3.09 -13.85 -9.13
CA ILE A 113 -4.43 -14.41 -9.35
C ILE A 113 -5.29 -13.27 -9.87
N MET A 114 -5.74 -13.35 -11.12
CA MET A 114 -6.73 -12.43 -11.69
C MET A 114 -8.13 -12.95 -11.37
N MET A 115 -9.01 -12.06 -10.93
CA MET A 115 -10.36 -12.37 -10.50
C MET A 115 -11.33 -11.34 -11.09
N GLY A 116 -12.37 -11.80 -11.77
CA GLY A 116 -13.48 -10.97 -12.23
C GLY A 116 -14.79 -11.37 -11.52
N LEU A 117 -15.53 -10.38 -11.02
CA LEU A 117 -16.82 -10.62 -10.36
C LEU A 117 -17.88 -10.94 -11.41
N ASN A 118 -18.40 -12.16 -11.37
CA ASN A 118 -19.37 -12.62 -12.35
C ASN A 118 -20.70 -11.88 -12.22
N LEU A 119 -21.33 -11.59 -13.35
CA LEU A 119 -22.66 -10.98 -13.44
C LEU A 119 -22.78 -9.60 -12.75
N PHE A 120 -21.63 -8.89 -12.53
CA PHE A 120 -21.63 -7.59 -11.88
C PHE A 120 -22.50 -6.55 -12.62
N LYS A 121 -22.46 -6.57 -13.96
CA LYS A 121 -23.35 -5.73 -14.77
C LYS A 121 -24.82 -6.02 -14.48
N GLN A 122 -25.21 -7.31 -14.33
CA GLN A 122 -26.58 -7.67 -14.01
C GLN A 122 -27.01 -7.18 -12.62
N ILE A 123 -26.09 -7.19 -11.64
CA ILE A 123 -26.35 -6.60 -10.31
C ILE A 123 -26.65 -5.10 -10.47
N ASN A 124 -25.84 -4.37 -11.23
CA ASN A 124 -26.06 -2.94 -11.50
C ASN A 124 -27.40 -2.69 -12.21
N ASP A 125 -27.69 -3.46 -13.26
CA ASP A 125 -28.89 -3.28 -14.09
C ASP A 125 -30.17 -3.62 -13.31
N THR A 126 -30.10 -4.60 -12.38
CA THR A 126 -31.27 -5.05 -11.60
C THR A 126 -31.52 -4.23 -10.34
N TYR A 127 -30.45 -3.87 -9.62
CA TYR A 127 -30.54 -3.27 -8.28
C TYR A 127 -29.98 -1.84 -8.21
N GLY A 128 -29.42 -1.32 -9.30
CA GLY A 128 -28.83 0.01 -9.38
C GLY A 128 -27.35 0.07 -8.96
N HIS A 129 -26.67 1.12 -9.41
CA HIS A 129 -25.22 1.30 -9.18
C HIS A 129 -24.83 1.39 -7.70
N THR A 130 -25.70 1.94 -6.83
CA THR A 130 -25.43 1.99 -5.38
C THR A 130 -25.28 0.61 -4.77
N VAL A 131 -26.12 -0.36 -5.24
CA VAL A 131 -26.04 -1.76 -4.81
C VAL A 131 -24.83 -2.45 -5.42
N GLY A 132 -24.45 -2.11 -6.65
CA GLY A 132 -23.19 -2.55 -7.24
C GLY A 132 -21.97 -2.06 -6.47
N ASP A 133 -21.94 -0.80 -6.07
CA ASP A 133 -20.88 -0.26 -5.21
C ASP A 133 -20.80 -0.98 -3.86
N ASP A 134 -21.96 -1.30 -3.26
CA ASP A 134 -22.03 -2.10 -2.05
C ASP A 134 -21.53 -3.54 -2.27
N ALA A 135 -21.78 -4.13 -3.44
CA ALA A 135 -21.22 -5.43 -3.83
C ALA A 135 -19.68 -5.38 -3.90
N ILE A 136 -19.11 -4.33 -4.51
CA ILE A 136 -17.64 -4.13 -4.55
C ILE A 136 -17.08 -3.99 -3.14
N ARG A 137 -17.66 -3.14 -2.27
CA ARG A 137 -17.23 -2.99 -0.87
C ARG A 137 -17.30 -4.31 -0.11
N THR A 138 -18.37 -5.05 -0.29
CA THR A 138 -18.58 -6.35 0.35
C THR A 138 -17.50 -7.36 -0.05
N VAL A 139 -17.27 -7.52 -1.36
CA VAL A 139 -16.22 -8.40 -1.91
C VAL A 139 -14.84 -8.00 -1.40
N SER A 140 -14.55 -6.71 -1.40
CA SER A 140 -13.26 -6.17 -0.97
C SER A 140 -12.99 -6.48 0.50
N ALA A 141 -13.98 -6.29 1.37
CA ALA A 141 -13.87 -6.63 2.78
C ALA A 141 -13.67 -8.14 3.00
N LEU A 142 -14.39 -8.98 2.25
CA LEU A 142 -14.25 -10.42 2.31
C LEU A 142 -12.85 -10.88 1.86
N LEU A 143 -12.37 -10.37 0.74
CA LEU A 143 -11.03 -10.70 0.23
C LEU A 143 -9.93 -10.24 1.20
N SER A 144 -10.03 -9.03 1.76
CA SER A 144 -9.09 -8.53 2.77
C SER A 144 -9.04 -9.41 4.03
N HIS A 145 -10.17 -10.03 4.38
CA HIS A 145 -10.23 -10.94 5.52
C HIS A 145 -9.68 -12.34 5.20
N TRP A 146 -9.83 -12.81 3.97
CA TRP A 146 -9.43 -14.18 3.58
C TRP A 146 -8.00 -14.27 3.08
N VAL A 147 -7.42 -13.17 2.64
CA VAL A 147 -6.05 -13.09 2.12
C VAL A 147 -5.13 -12.53 3.21
N GLU A 148 -4.18 -13.36 3.63
CA GLU A 148 -3.25 -13.03 4.71
C GLU A 148 -1.93 -12.49 4.17
N THR A 149 -1.26 -11.63 4.94
CA THR A 149 0.10 -11.19 4.63
C THR A 149 1.05 -12.39 4.50
N PRO A 150 1.99 -12.39 3.55
CA PRO A 150 2.45 -11.25 2.73
C PRO A 150 1.67 -11.04 1.43
N ASP A 151 0.60 -11.80 1.17
CA ASP A 151 -0.19 -11.65 -0.04
C ASP A 151 -0.99 -10.33 -0.01
N THR A 152 -1.23 -9.76 -1.18
CA THR A 152 -1.85 -8.43 -1.29
C THR A 152 -3.01 -8.45 -2.27
N VAL A 153 -4.15 -7.90 -1.87
CA VAL A 153 -5.34 -7.75 -2.72
C VAL A 153 -5.35 -6.35 -3.34
N ILE A 154 -5.62 -6.30 -4.63
CA ILE A 154 -5.61 -5.10 -5.45
C ILE A 154 -6.93 -5.05 -6.22
N ARG A 155 -7.60 -3.91 -6.26
CA ARG A 155 -8.66 -3.65 -7.24
C ARG A 155 -8.02 -3.11 -8.50
N PHE A 156 -8.07 -3.91 -9.56
CA PHE A 156 -7.41 -3.58 -10.82
C PHE A 156 -8.24 -2.61 -11.68
N ALA A 157 -9.52 -2.91 -11.86
CA ALA A 157 -10.48 -2.04 -12.56
C ALA A 157 -11.91 -2.51 -12.23
N GLY A 158 -12.90 -1.61 -12.23
CA GLY A 158 -14.31 -1.94 -12.11
C GLY A 158 -14.63 -3.07 -11.13
N ASP A 159 -14.91 -4.24 -11.65
CA ASP A 159 -15.21 -5.49 -10.96
C ASP A 159 -14.06 -6.52 -11.00
N GLU A 160 -12.87 -6.08 -11.41
CA GLU A 160 -11.67 -6.91 -11.53
C GLU A 160 -10.71 -6.70 -10.35
N PHE A 161 -10.24 -7.81 -9.80
CA PHE A 161 -9.31 -7.85 -8.67
C PHE A 161 -8.09 -8.69 -8.99
N ILE A 162 -6.96 -8.38 -8.36
CA ILE A 162 -5.73 -9.16 -8.44
C ILE A 162 -5.26 -9.48 -7.02
N ILE A 163 -4.88 -10.74 -6.78
CA ILE A 163 -4.15 -11.12 -5.58
C ILE A 163 -2.71 -11.40 -5.97
N MET A 164 -1.78 -10.64 -5.39
CA MET A 164 -0.35 -10.87 -5.53
C MET A 164 0.10 -11.81 -4.43
N CYS A 165 0.47 -13.03 -4.81
CA CYS A 165 0.95 -14.08 -3.91
C CYS A 165 2.48 -14.09 -3.92
N VAL A 166 3.09 -13.84 -2.76
CA VAL A 166 4.54 -13.71 -2.60
C VAL A 166 5.11 -14.92 -1.88
N ASN A 167 6.16 -15.54 -2.45
CA ASN A 167 6.81 -16.74 -1.91
C ASN A 167 5.84 -17.94 -1.71
N ARG A 168 4.86 -18.08 -2.62
CA ARG A 168 3.92 -19.20 -2.65
C ARG A 168 4.32 -20.21 -3.72
N THR A 169 4.03 -21.48 -3.45
CA THR A 169 4.05 -22.54 -4.46
C THR A 169 2.76 -22.55 -5.28
N GLN A 170 2.77 -23.17 -6.44
CA GLN A 170 1.58 -23.33 -7.28
C GLN A 170 0.42 -24.01 -6.53
N ASN A 171 0.74 -25.04 -5.71
CA ASN A 171 -0.28 -25.74 -4.92
C ASN A 171 -0.93 -24.83 -3.86
N GLU A 172 -0.15 -23.97 -3.23
CA GLU A 172 -0.69 -23.00 -2.25
C GLU A 172 -1.57 -21.94 -2.93
N VAL A 173 -1.23 -21.52 -4.15
CA VAL A 173 -2.04 -20.59 -4.95
C VAL A 173 -3.38 -21.23 -5.33
N THR A 174 -3.38 -22.46 -5.81
CA THR A 174 -4.63 -23.18 -6.14
C THR A 174 -5.47 -23.43 -4.90
N ALA A 175 -4.86 -23.80 -3.77
CA ALA A 175 -5.56 -23.97 -2.49
C ALA A 175 -6.18 -22.65 -2.00
N LEU A 176 -5.50 -21.51 -2.19
CA LEU A 176 -6.07 -20.19 -1.88
C LEU A 176 -7.30 -19.90 -2.73
N MET A 177 -7.24 -20.16 -4.04
CA MET A 177 -8.37 -19.96 -4.95
C MET A 177 -9.58 -20.82 -4.54
N ASP A 178 -9.36 -22.09 -4.18
CA ASP A 178 -10.43 -22.99 -3.75
C ASP A 178 -11.02 -22.55 -2.39
N ARG A 179 -10.18 -22.09 -1.46
CA ARG A 179 -10.62 -21.49 -0.20
C ARG A 179 -11.51 -20.26 -0.44
N ILE A 180 -11.13 -19.37 -1.34
CA ILE A 180 -11.91 -18.18 -1.70
C ILE A 180 -13.28 -18.61 -2.29
N ARG A 181 -13.30 -19.58 -3.21
CA ARG A 181 -14.57 -20.09 -3.79
C ARG A 181 -15.49 -20.64 -2.71
N LYS A 182 -14.95 -21.47 -1.82
CA LYS A 182 -15.70 -22.07 -0.71
C LYS A 182 -16.26 -20.99 0.22
N ASN A 183 -15.42 -20.08 0.68
CA ASN A 183 -15.83 -19.04 1.61
C ASN A 183 -16.91 -18.13 0.99
N LEU A 184 -16.81 -17.83 -0.30
CA LEU A 184 -17.81 -17.03 -1.01
C LEU A 184 -19.14 -17.78 -1.16
N SER A 185 -19.09 -19.10 -1.42
CA SER A 185 -20.29 -19.96 -1.42
C SER A 185 -20.98 -19.97 -0.04
N ASP A 186 -20.19 -20.07 1.03
CA ASP A 186 -20.71 -20.05 2.41
C ASP A 186 -21.30 -18.67 2.76
N TYR A 187 -20.67 -17.57 2.30
CA TYR A 187 -21.22 -16.23 2.42
C TYR A 187 -22.57 -16.10 1.70
N ASN A 188 -22.69 -16.58 0.46
CA ASN A 188 -23.95 -16.53 -0.29
C ASN A 188 -25.08 -17.31 0.41
N ARG A 189 -24.77 -18.47 1.00
CA ARG A 189 -25.77 -19.26 1.78
C ARG A 189 -26.29 -18.50 3.00
N SER A 190 -25.55 -17.52 3.51
CA SER A 190 -26.02 -16.70 4.64
C SER A 190 -27.23 -15.80 4.29
N GLY A 191 -27.54 -15.64 3.00
CA GLY A 191 -28.67 -14.83 2.51
C GLY A 191 -28.61 -13.34 2.82
N LYS A 192 -27.42 -12.80 3.12
CA LYS A 192 -27.24 -11.40 3.52
C LYS A 192 -27.52 -10.41 2.39
N LYS A 193 -27.45 -10.86 1.13
CA LYS A 193 -27.67 -10.04 -0.06
C LYS A 193 -28.72 -10.67 -0.96
N PRO A 194 -29.48 -9.87 -1.74
CA PRO A 194 -30.51 -10.39 -2.65
C PRO A 194 -29.91 -11.00 -3.94
N TYR A 195 -28.59 -11.00 -4.08
CA TYR A 195 -27.83 -11.55 -5.19
C TYR A 195 -26.70 -12.45 -4.69
N ASN A 196 -26.22 -13.33 -5.56
CA ASN A 196 -25.07 -14.17 -5.27
C ASN A 196 -23.81 -13.58 -5.86
N LEU A 197 -22.71 -13.65 -5.10
CA LEU A 197 -21.38 -13.26 -5.54
C LEU A 197 -20.62 -14.49 -6.02
N SER A 198 -19.94 -14.40 -7.16
CA SER A 198 -19.03 -15.43 -7.65
C SER A 198 -17.91 -14.82 -8.47
N PHE A 199 -16.77 -15.51 -8.53
CA PHE A 199 -15.61 -15.08 -9.31
C PHE A 199 -15.25 -16.06 -10.41
N SER A 200 -14.92 -15.53 -11.57
CA SER A 200 -14.01 -16.19 -12.52
C SER A 200 -12.59 -15.89 -12.10
N MET A 201 -11.76 -16.93 -11.96
CA MET A 201 -10.39 -16.79 -11.46
C MET A 201 -9.40 -17.55 -12.34
N GLY A 202 -8.29 -16.92 -12.69
CA GLY A 202 -7.12 -17.52 -13.31
C GLY A 202 -5.84 -17.07 -12.58
N TYR A 203 -4.76 -17.84 -12.69
CA TYR A 203 -3.48 -17.43 -12.12
C TYR A 203 -2.35 -17.61 -13.11
N THR A 204 -1.30 -16.82 -12.93
CA THR A 204 -0.04 -16.94 -13.66
C THR A 204 1.14 -16.73 -12.73
N LYS A 205 2.27 -17.39 -13.04
CA LYS A 205 3.54 -17.13 -12.36
C LYS A 205 4.20 -15.92 -13.01
N TYR A 206 4.69 -14.98 -12.20
CA TYR A 206 5.52 -13.91 -12.71
C TYR A 206 6.80 -14.48 -13.31
N SER A 207 7.09 -14.15 -14.57
CA SER A 207 8.32 -14.48 -15.24
C SER A 207 8.95 -13.22 -15.83
N GLU A 208 10.28 -13.16 -15.85
CA GLU A 208 10.99 -12.01 -16.44
C GLU A 208 10.82 -11.90 -17.97
N GLU A 209 10.35 -12.96 -18.63
CA GLU A 209 10.08 -12.96 -20.07
C GLU A 209 8.95 -12.02 -20.49
N TYR A 210 8.01 -11.73 -19.58
CA TYR A 210 6.93 -10.75 -19.83
C TYR A 210 7.42 -9.30 -19.95
N LYS A 211 8.70 -9.02 -19.64
CA LYS A 211 9.34 -7.71 -19.84
C LYS A 211 9.40 -7.25 -21.30
N LYS A 212 9.38 -8.18 -22.24
CA LYS A 212 9.56 -7.89 -23.68
C LYS A 212 8.27 -7.55 -24.43
N LEU A 213 7.12 -7.62 -23.77
CA LEU A 213 5.82 -7.36 -24.40
C LEU A 213 5.33 -5.92 -24.22
N ASP A 214 5.97 -5.13 -23.33
CA ASP A 214 5.62 -3.72 -23.05
C ASP A 214 6.63 -2.72 -23.65
N GLU A 215 7.62 -3.17 -24.44
CA GLU A 215 8.51 -2.36 -25.32
C GLU A 215 8.07 -2.46 -26.78
#